data_7b0d6bc094ef4af819b048beb6c73615
#
_entry.id   7b0d6bc094ef4af819b048beb6c73615
#
_cell.length_a   1.000
_cell.length_b   1.000
_cell.length_c   1.000
_cell.angle_alpha   90.00
_cell.angle_beta   90.00
_cell.angle_gamma   90.00
#
_symmetry.space_group_name_H-M   'P 1'
#
loop_
_entity.id
_entity.type
_entity.pdbx_description
1 polymer ?
#
loop_
_entity_poly.entity_id
_entity_poly.type
_entity_poly.pdbx_seq_one_letter_code
_entity_poly.pdbx_strand_id
1 'polypeptide(L)'
;GSGDKEEPKSRDLEPFKPDEHAVKEVADAYSMWLVILYGLGIALFMRYVFMPTTTEPSRILWVLPVSLAATVPSLHKLVIPSRYVELYTGGNWFRACFLFVFSWLALTFVLSNPPLSDIAPPTTSNGIDIQEADGIIDSSWRGGEYSLEIDRDEVHVVMGLGVADNIEAETAKVLITLTHKGNTLILANDTAGNLTDAMAMFEEQDSGDWLRGNETSLTRKVNLGPKVTNRAEDIPLAWDLGMLGPGTYELHIEMSESRENMGPWEVNEWSRDWEIKISQTG
;
A
#
# COMPACT_ATOMS: atom_id res chain seq x y z
N GLY A 1 32.69 -39.19 42.70
CA GLY A 1 31.66 -39.24 41.64
C GLY A 1 32.35 -38.90 40.32
N SER A 2 32.77 -39.93 39.58
CA SER A 2 33.30 -39.85 38.23
C SER A 2 32.12 -39.57 37.29
N GLY A 3 32.05 -38.36 36.72
CA GLY A 3 31.08 -38.03 35.69
C GLY A 3 31.63 -38.46 34.35
N ASP A 4 31.05 -39.50 33.78
CA ASP A 4 31.23 -39.87 32.38
C ASP A 4 30.77 -38.72 31.50
N LYS A 5 31.70 -38.05 30.82
CA LYS A 5 31.43 -37.15 29.72
C LYS A 5 31.13 -38.02 28.50
N GLU A 6 29.83 -38.09 28.11
CA GLU A 6 29.46 -38.64 26.81
C GLU A 6 30.19 -37.83 25.71
N GLU A 7 31.05 -38.50 24.96
CA GLU A 7 31.64 -37.93 23.74
C GLU A 7 30.52 -37.61 22.73
N PRO A 8 30.56 -36.45 22.08
CA PRO A 8 29.59 -36.13 21.05
C PRO A 8 29.69 -37.15 19.92
N LYS A 9 28.59 -37.88 19.65
CA LYS A 9 28.47 -38.80 18.52
C LYS A 9 28.90 -38.07 17.26
N SER A 10 30.01 -38.46 16.66
CA SER A 10 30.43 -38.01 15.34
C SER A 10 29.28 -38.35 14.38
N ARG A 11 28.70 -37.34 13.73
CA ARG A 11 27.81 -37.53 12.61
C ARG A 11 28.64 -38.21 11.51
N ASP A 12 28.39 -39.46 11.24
CA ASP A 12 28.93 -40.15 10.06
C ASP A 12 28.37 -39.36 8.84
N LEU A 13 29.20 -38.49 8.29
CA LEU A 13 28.92 -37.85 7.02
C LEU A 13 29.01 -38.91 5.94
N GLU A 14 27.90 -39.18 5.27
CA GLU A 14 27.91 -40.08 4.12
C GLU A 14 28.94 -39.60 3.10
N PRO A 15 29.75 -40.51 2.51
CA PRO A 15 30.75 -40.11 1.52
C PRO A 15 30.08 -39.42 0.35
N PHE A 16 30.63 -38.28 -0.05
CA PHE A 16 30.13 -37.50 -1.20
C PHE A 16 30.21 -38.31 -2.49
N LYS A 17 29.08 -38.50 -3.17
CA LYS A 17 28.96 -39.21 -4.45
C LYS A 17 28.66 -38.22 -5.55
N PRO A 18 29.64 -37.81 -6.36
CA PRO A 18 29.49 -36.78 -7.37
C PRO A 18 28.36 -37.02 -8.38
N ASP A 19 28.22 -38.29 -8.81
CA ASP A 19 27.23 -38.67 -9.84
C ASP A 19 25.79 -38.51 -9.32
N GLU A 20 25.52 -38.92 -8.07
CA GLU A 20 24.20 -38.77 -7.45
C GLU A 20 23.87 -37.29 -7.21
N HIS A 21 24.89 -36.49 -6.87
CA HIS A 21 24.74 -35.06 -6.67
C HIS A 21 24.38 -34.35 -7.99
N ALA A 22 25.08 -34.66 -9.07
CA ALA A 22 24.83 -34.11 -10.40
C ALA A 22 23.39 -34.38 -10.88
N VAL A 23 22.88 -35.60 -10.66
CA VAL A 23 21.50 -35.95 -11.02
C VAL A 23 20.47 -35.17 -10.20
N LYS A 24 20.73 -34.95 -8.91
CA LYS A 24 19.85 -34.11 -8.06
C LYS A 24 19.86 -32.62 -8.48
N GLU A 25 21.03 -32.09 -8.85
CA GLU A 25 21.12 -30.69 -9.36
C GLU A 25 20.33 -30.52 -10.67
N VAL A 26 20.41 -31.47 -11.57
CA VAL A 26 19.61 -31.45 -12.80
C VAL A 26 18.12 -31.52 -12.50
N ALA A 27 17.70 -32.39 -11.57
CA ALA A 27 16.31 -32.48 -11.13
C ALA A 27 15.82 -31.16 -10.53
N ASP A 28 16.64 -30.54 -9.69
CA ASP A 28 16.35 -29.22 -9.08
C ASP A 28 16.27 -28.13 -10.14
N ALA A 29 17.13 -28.11 -11.13
CA ALA A 29 17.08 -27.15 -12.24
C ALA A 29 15.79 -27.30 -13.07
N TYR A 30 15.37 -28.53 -13.40
CA TYR A 30 14.08 -28.76 -14.06
C TYR A 30 12.90 -28.23 -13.23
N SER A 31 12.89 -28.50 -11.94
CA SER A 31 11.86 -27.99 -11.02
C SER A 31 11.83 -26.48 -10.99
N MET A 32 12.99 -25.84 -10.82
CA MET A 32 13.12 -24.39 -10.75
C MET A 32 12.58 -23.72 -12.01
N TRP A 33 13.04 -24.14 -13.20
CA TRP A 33 12.60 -23.54 -14.45
C TRP A 33 11.11 -23.78 -14.72
N LEU A 34 10.60 -24.98 -14.41
CA LEU A 34 9.19 -25.28 -14.58
C LEU A 34 8.31 -24.35 -13.76
N VAL A 35 8.62 -24.16 -12.47
CA VAL A 35 7.79 -23.32 -11.60
C VAL A 35 7.92 -21.84 -11.91
N ILE A 36 9.09 -21.35 -12.36
CA ILE A 36 9.26 -19.97 -12.81
C ILE A 36 8.43 -19.73 -14.07
N LEU A 37 8.50 -20.61 -15.07
CA LEU A 37 7.70 -20.48 -16.30
C LEU A 37 6.21 -20.61 -16.02
N TYR A 38 5.83 -21.50 -15.11
CA TYR A 38 4.43 -21.61 -14.68
C TYR A 38 3.95 -20.32 -13.99
N GLY A 39 4.74 -19.77 -13.06
CA GLY A 39 4.46 -18.50 -12.39
C GLY A 39 4.32 -17.34 -13.39
N LEU A 40 5.22 -17.28 -14.39
CA LEU A 40 5.15 -16.30 -15.47
C LEU A 40 3.84 -16.44 -16.28
N GLY A 41 3.52 -17.66 -16.68
CA GLY A 41 2.29 -17.95 -17.44
C GLY A 41 1.04 -17.53 -16.66
N ILE A 42 0.97 -17.82 -15.38
CA ILE A 42 -0.13 -17.42 -14.52
C ILE A 42 -0.16 -15.89 -14.33
N ALA A 43 0.98 -15.24 -14.11
CA ALA A 43 1.03 -13.78 -14.00
C ALA A 43 0.54 -13.08 -15.26
N LEU A 44 0.99 -13.53 -16.45
CA LEU A 44 0.52 -12.99 -17.73
C LEU A 44 -0.97 -13.25 -17.96
N PHE A 45 -1.45 -14.47 -17.67
CA PHE A 45 -2.87 -14.80 -17.78
C PHE A 45 -3.72 -13.92 -16.86
N MET A 46 -3.33 -13.79 -15.61
CA MET A 46 -4.06 -12.96 -14.66
C MET A 46 -4.09 -11.50 -15.14
N ARG A 47 -2.95 -10.94 -15.56
CA ARG A 47 -2.85 -9.53 -15.95
C ARG A 47 -3.61 -9.21 -17.22
N TYR A 48 -3.46 -10.01 -18.29
CA TYR A 48 -3.96 -9.66 -19.63
C TYR A 48 -5.25 -10.37 -20.02
N VAL A 49 -5.64 -11.41 -19.30
CA VAL A 49 -6.87 -12.17 -19.62
C VAL A 49 -7.90 -12.03 -18.50
N PHE A 50 -7.50 -12.27 -17.25
CA PHE A 50 -8.47 -12.36 -16.16
C PHE A 50 -8.84 -10.98 -15.59
N MET A 51 -7.85 -10.13 -15.26
CA MET A 51 -8.11 -8.78 -14.72
C MET A 51 -9.05 -7.94 -15.58
N PRO A 52 -8.90 -7.88 -16.94
CA PRO A 52 -9.83 -7.12 -17.78
C PRO A 52 -11.27 -7.62 -17.76
N THR A 53 -11.53 -8.80 -17.21
CA THR A 53 -12.91 -9.32 -17.04
C THR A 53 -13.54 -8.90 -15.71
N THR A 54 -12.80 -8.24 -14.85
CA THR A 54 -13.27 -7.70 -13.57
C THR A 54 -13.41 -6.19 -13.66
N THR A 55 -14.36 -5.62 -12.96
CA THR A 55 -14.62 -4.17 -12.96
C THR A 55 -13.81 -3.43 -11.92
N GLU A 56 -13.28 -4.15 -10.94
CA GLU A 56 -12.56 -3.57 -9.79
C GLU A 56 -11.58 -4.58 -9.17
N PRO A 57 -10.61 -4.15 -8.37
CA PRO A 57 -9.74 -5.03 -7.59
C PRO A 57 -10.55 -5.92 -6.66
N SER A 58 -10.38 -7.23 -6.78
CA SER A 58 -11.06 -8.21 -5.94
C SER A 58 -10.10 -9.24 -5.36
N ARG A 59 -10.50 -9.88 -4.26
CA ARG A 59 -9.68 -10.90 -3.58
C ARG A 59 -9.38 -12.11 -4.46
N ILE A 60 -10.19 -12.38 -5.46
CA ILE A 60 -10.00 -13.50 -6.38
C ILE A 60 -8.70 -13.35 -7.18
N LEU A 61 -8.24 -12.12 -7.44
CA LEU A 61 -7.04 -11.84 -8.22
C LEU A 61 -5.75 -12.38 -7.59
N TRP A 62 -5.73 -12.59 -6.28
CA TRP A 62 -4.60 -13.20 -5.59
C TRP A 62 -4.91 -14.57 -4.99
N VAL A 63 -6.15 -14.84 -4.56
CA VAL A 63 -6.54 -16.15 -4.01
C VAL A 63 -6.43 -17.24 -5.07
N LEU A 64 -6.92 -16.96 -6.29
CA LEU A 64 -6.88 -17.94 -7.39
C LEU A 64 -5.43 -18.35 -7.72
N PRO A 65 -4.49 -17.44 -8.03
CA PRO A 65 -3.12 -17.85 -8.33
C PRO A 65 -2.42 -18.58 -7.18
N VAL A 66 -2.61 -18.14 -5.93
CA VAL A 66 -2.03 -18.83 -4.77
C VAL A 66 -2.57 -20.25 -4.65
N SER A 67 -3.86 -20.47 -4.90
CA SER A 67 -4.45 -21.81 -4.87
C SER A 67 -3.87 -22.75 -5.94
N LEU A 68 -3.39 -22.22 -7.06
CA LEU A 68 -2.73 -22.99 -8.12
C LEU A 68 -1.39 -23.58 -7.69
N ALA A 69 -0.81 -23.16 -6.56
CA ALA A 69 0.34 -23.82 -5.96
C ALA A 69 0.07 -25.33 -5.70
N ALA A 70 -1.18 -25.70 -5.40
CA ALA A 70 -1.58 -27.08 -5.21
C ALA A 70 -1.45 -27.95 -6.48
N THR A 71 -1.41 -27.32 -7.66
CA THR A 71 -1.24 -28.04 -8.95
C THR A 71 0.22 -28.29 -9.29
N VAL A 72 1.18 -27.68 -8.60
CA VAL A 72 2.62 -27.80 -8.87
C VAL A 72 3.10 -29.26 -8.88
N PRO A 73 2.74 -30.13 -7.93
CA PRO A 73 3.15 -31.54 -7.99
C PRO A 73 2.61 -32.28 -9.21
N SER A 74 1.38 -31.99 -9.63
CA SER A 74 0.77 -32.61 -10.82
C SER A 74 1.46 -32.17 -12.10
N LEU A 75 1.78 -30.87 -12.19
CA LEU A 75 2.52 -30.29 -13.31
C LEU A 75 3.91 -30.91 -13.45
N HIS A 76 4.63 -31.12 -12.33
CA HIS A 76 5.94 -31.78 -12.34
C HIS A 76 5.85 -33.20 -12.90
N LYS A 77 4.86 -33.99 -12.46
CA LYS A 77 4.65 -35.35 -12.95
C LYS A 77 4.30 -35.41 -14.44
N LEU A 78 3.69 -34.34 -14.97
CA LEU A 78 3.31 -34.26 -16.38
C LEU A 78 4.49 -33.86 -17.28
N VAL A 79 5.36 -32.97 -16.82
CA VAL A 79 6.37 -32.31 -17.68
C VAL A 79 7.79 -32.87 -17.44
N ILE A 80 8.13 -33.18 -16.21
CA ILE A 80 9.48 -33.65 -15.84
C ILE A 80 9.58 -35.18 -15.97
N PRO A 81 10.64 -35.71 -16.58
CA PRO A 81 10.83 -37.16 -16.64
C PRO A 81 10.77 -37.81 -15.25
N SER A 82 10.06 -38.95 -15.15
CA SER A 82 9.77 -39.66 -13.88
C SER A 82 11.03 -39.93 -13.04
N ARG A 83 12.17 -40.29 -13.69
CA ARG A 83 13.46 -40.51 -13.03
C ARG A 83 13.93 -39.32 -12.15
N TYR A 84 13.51 -38.09 -12.46
CA TYR A 84 13.86 -36.92 -11.66
C TYR A 84 12.79 -36.64 -10.61
N VAL A 85 11.51 -36.84 -10.96
CA VAL A 85 10.38 -36.59 -10.03
C VAL A 85 10.44 -37.57 -8.84
N GLU A 86 10.89 -38.81 -9.06
CA GLU A 86 11.06 -39.84 -8.01
C GLU A 86 12.11 -39.44 -6.95
N LEU A 87 13.01 -38.52 -7.28
CA LEU A 87 14.01 -38.02 -6.34
C LEU A 87 13.46 -36.95 -5.40
N TYR A 88 12.24 -36.40 -5.65
CA TYR A 88 11.72 -35.32 -4.88
C TYR A 88 11.15 -35.78 -3.54
N THR A 89 11.63 -35.13 -2.50
CA THR A 89 11.16 -35.28 -1.12
C THR A 89 10.09 -34.27 -0.79
N GLY A 90 9.47 -34.36 0.38
CA GLY A 90 8.52 -33.31 0.86
C GLY A 90 9.15 -31.92 0.90
N GLY A 91 10.43 -31.79 1.21
CA GLY A 91 11.19 -30.55 1.19
C GLY A 91 11.31 -29.95 -0.22
N ASN A 92 11.54 -30.79 -1.24
CA ASN A 92 11.59 -30.34 -2.63
C ASN A 92 10.22 -29.83 -3.10
N TRP A 93 9.13 -30.51 -2.73
CA TRP A 93 7.77 -30.06 -3.05
C TRP A 93 7.43 -28.74 -2.40
N PHE A 94 7.75 -28.59 -1.11
CA PHE A 94 7.56 -27.31 -0.42
C PHE A 94 8.33 -26.18 -1.10
N ARG A 95 9.62 -26.40 -1.42
CA ARG A 95 10.47 -25.44 -2.12
C ARG A 95 9.90 -25.06 -3.49
N ALA A 96 9.41 -26.03 -4.26
CA ALA A 96 8.81 -25.79 -5.57
C ALA A 96 7.53 -24.95 -5.48
N CYS A 97 6.62 -25.27 -4.56
CA CYS A 97 5.41 -24.49 -4.33
C CYS A 97 5.73 -23.06 -3.85
N PHE A 98 6.68 -22.93 -2.93
CA PHE A 98 7.14 -21.63 -2.43
C PHE A 98 7.75 -20.79 -3.56
N LEU A 99 8.63 -21.37 -4.38
CA LEU A 99 9.25 -20.70 -5.50
C LEU A 99 8.21 -20.28 -6.56
N PHE A 100 7.19 -21.10 -6.82
CA PHE A 100 6.08 -20.75 -7.70
C PHE A 100 5.36 -19.50 -7.20
N VAL A 101 4.92 -19.50 -5.93
CA VAL A 101 4.21 -18.35 -5.34
C VAL A 101 5.06 -17.09 -5.39
N PHE A 102 6.35 -17.21 -5.05
CA PHE A 102 7.25 -16.05 -5.03
C PHE A 102 7.52 -15.52 -6.44
N SER A 103 7.74 -16.42 -7.42
CA SER A 103 7.92 -16.03 -8.82
C SER A 103 6.69 -15.36 -9.40
N TRP A 104 5.49 -15.93 -9.13
CA TRP A 104 4.23 -15.34 -9.54
C TRP A 104 4.04 -13.95 -8.92
N LEU A 105 4.26 -13.78 -7.60
CA LEU A 105 4.15 -12.48 -6.93
C LEU A 105 5.10 -11.44 -7.52
N ALA A 106 6.38 -11.80 -7.69
CA ALA A 106 7.38 -10.89 -8.26
C ALA A 106 7.01 -10.45 -9.67
N LEU A 107 6.58 -11.39 -10.51
CA LEU A 107 6.16 -11.09 -11.89
C LEU A 107 4.86 -10.28 -11.93
N THR A 108 3.89 -10.59 -11.08
CA THR A 108 2.67 -9.81 -10.95
C THR A 108 2.98 -8.39 -10.54
N PHE A 109 3.89 -8.20 -9.57
CA PHE A 109 4.33 -6.87 -9.15
C PHE A 109 4.90 -6.06 -10.33
N VAL A 110 5.79 -6.67 -11.12
CA VAL A 110 6.37 -6.03 -12.31
C VAL A 110 5.28 -5.69 -13.34
N LEU A 111 4.34 -6.60 -13.60
CA LEU A 111 3.27 -6.44 -14.60
C LEU A 111 2.16 -5.47 -14.15
N SER A 112 2.10 -5.13 -12.87
CA SER A 112 1.05 -4.29 -12.28
C SER A 112 1.50 -2.87 -11.94
N ASN A 113 2.78 -2.58 -12.16
CA ASN A 113 3.38 -1.30 -11.82
C ASN A 113 4.07 -0.66 -13.03
N PRO A 114 4.38 0.64 -12.97
CA PRO A 114 5.11 1.34 -14.02
C PRO A 114 6.43 0.66 -14.39
N PRO A 115 6.84 0.69 -15.66
CA PRO A 115 6.19 1.34 -16.80
C PRO A 115 5.16 0.45 -17.53
N LEU A 116 4.86 -0.77 -17.02
CA LEU A 116 4.03 -1.74 -17.74
C LEU A 116 2.54 -1.59 -17.44
N SER A 117 2.19 -0.99 -16.32
CA SER A 117 0.80 -0.79 -15.90
C SER A 117 0.72 0.26 -14.81
N ASP A 118 -0.50 0.77 -14.63
CA ASP A 118 -0.89 1.60 -13.52
C ASP A 118 -2.26 1.13 -13.03
N ILE A 119 -2.26 0.34 -11.97
CA ILE A 119 -3.48 -0.24 -11.41
C ILE A 119 -3.78 0.24 -10.00
N ALA A 120 -2.88 1.02 -9.43
CA ALA A 120 -3.10 1.62 -8.12
C ALA A 120 -3.82 2.96 -8.30
N PRO A 121 -4.97 3.18 -7.66
CA PRO A 121 -5.63 4.48 -7.73
C PRO A 121 -4.83 5.54 -6.97
N PRO A 122 -4.97 6.82 -7.35
CA PRO A 122 -4.48 7.91 -6.55
C PRO A 122 -5.16 7.89 -5.17
N THR A 123 -4.44 8.26 -4.14
CA THR A 123 -4.91 8.23 -2.75
C THR A 123 -4.40 9.42 -1.97
N THR A 124 -4.88 9.58 -0.73
CA THR A 124 -4.20 10.48 0.20
C THR A 124 -2.88 9.87 0.67
N SER A 125 -1.83 10.68 0.69
CA SER A 125 -0.49 10.23 1.10
C SER A 125 -0.47 9.74 2.56
N ASN A 126 -0.99 10.54 3.49
CA ASN A 126 -0.97 10.20 4.93
C ASN A 126 -2.14 10.80 5.74
N GLY A 127 -3.33 10.90 5.17
CA GLY A 127 -4.47 11.50 5.84
C GLY A 127 -4.44 13.02 5.80
N ILE A 128 -5.10 13.66 6.78
CA ILE A 128 -5.12 15.12 6.92
C ILE A 128 -4.27 15.57 8.10
N ASP A 129 -3.83 16.83 8.07
CA ASP A 129 -3.28 17.54 9.22
C ASP A 129 -3.99 18.89 9.38
N ILE A 130 -3.98 19.44 10.58
CA ILE A 130 -4.56 20.74 10.88
C ILE A 130 -3.46 21.62 11.46
N GLN A 131 -3.44 22.88 11.01
CA GLN A 131 -2.49 23.86 11.51
C GLN A 131 -2.83 24.25 12.95
N GLU A 132 -1.82 24.43 13.78
CA GLU A 132 -1.98 24.96 15.13
C GLU A 132 -2.58 26.37 15.07
N ALA A 133 -3.60 26.62 15.85
CA ALA A 133 -4.25 27.92 15.95
C ALA A 133 -4.59 28.23 17.41
N ASP A 134 -4.69 29.53 17.71
CA ASP A 134 -5.10 30.00 19.03
C ASP A 134 -6.45 29.46 19.43
N GLY A 135 -6.52 28.80 20.59
CA GLY A 135 -7.74 28.19 21.14
C GLY A 135 -7.86 26.70 20.92
N ILE A 136 -6.97 26.08 20.13
CA ILE A 136 -6.83 24.62 20.08
C ILE A 136 -5.92 24.20 21.20
N ILE A 137 -6.43 23.41 22.16
CA ILE A 137 -5.71 22.98 23.37
C ILE A 137 -5.23 21.53 23.31
N ASP A 138 -5.92 20.67 22.55
CA ASP A 138 -5.51 19.29 22.30
C ASP A 138 -6.00 18.83 20.92
N SER A 139 -5.32 17.84 20.38
CA SER A 139 -5.67 17.26 19.10
C SER A 139 -5.29 15.79 19.02
N SER A 140 -6.04 15.01 18.27
CA SER A 140 -5.67 13.63 17.97
C SER A 140 -6.21 13.18 16.61
N TRP A 141 -5.44 12.34 15.92
CA TRP A 141 -5.83 11.68 14.67
C TRP A 141 -5.90 10.18 14.86
N ARG A 142 -7.08 9.59 14.69
CA ARG A 142 -7.24 8.15 14.82
C ARG A 142 -8.35 7.62 13.90
N GLY A 143 -8.00 6.65 13.03
CA GLY A 143 -8.97 5.88 12.26
C GLY A 143 -9.82 6.66 11.26
N GLY A 144 -9.40 7.88 10.87
CA GLY A 144 -10.16 8.76 9.99
C GLY A 144 -10.94 9.86 10.72
N GLU A 145 -10.84 9.94 12.04
CA GLU A 145 -11.37 11.02 12.86
C GLU A 145 -10.21 11.93 13.32
N TYR A 146 -10.33 13.23 13.05
CA TYR A 146 -9.47 14.28 13.59
C TYR A 146 -10.22 15.00 14.69
N SER A 147 -9.87 14.72 15.94
CA SER A 147 -10.49 15.33 17.11
C SER A 147 -9.71 16.56 17.51
N LEU A 148 -10.41 17.67 17.72
CA LEU A 148 -9.89 18.94 18.26
C LEU A 148 -10.62 19.26 19.57
N GLU A 149 -9.86 19.65 20.58
CA GLU A 149 -10.39 20.22 21.82
C GLU A 149 -10.07 21.72 21.86
N ILE A 150 -11.08 22.57 22.09
CA ILE A 150 -10.95 24.02 22.02
C ILE A 150 -11.38 24.70 23.33
N ASP A 151 -10.78 25.85 23.65
CA ASP A 151 -11.07 26.65 24.87
C ASP A 151 -12.01 27.83 24.62
N ARG A 152 -12.56 27.96 23.41
CA ARG A 152 -13.42 29.07 22.96
C ARG A 152 -14.55 28.56 22.09
N ASP A 153 -15.47 29.47 21.72
CA ASP A 153 -16.67 29.11 20.94
C ASP A 153 -16.36 28.70 19.50
N GLU A 154 -15.31 29.25 18.90
CA GLU A 154 -14.85 28.95 17.54
C GLU A 154 -13.34 29.10 17.43
N VAL A 155 -12.71 28.32 16.56
CA VAL A 155 -11.28 28.39 16.22
C VAL A 155 -11.10 28.48 14.72
N HIS A 156 -10.04 29.13 14.28
CA HIS A 156 -9.64 29.16 12.88
C HIS A 156 -9.00 27.81 12.50
N VAL A 157 -9.45 27.20 11.42
CA VAL A 157 -8.99 25.88 10.99
C VAL A 157 -8.44 25.95 9.58
N VAL A 158 -7.16 25.64 9.42
CA VAL A 158 -6.52 25.36 8.12
C VAL A 158 -6.20 23.87 8.05
N MET A 159 -6.72 23.22 7.04
CA MET A 159 -6.58 21.79 6.83
C MET A 159 -5.60 21.50 5.68
N GLY A 160 -4.62 20.63 5.91
CA GLY A 160 -3.70 20.12 4.91
C GLY A 160 -4.02 18.68 4.51
N LEU A 161 -3.75 18.35 3.24
CA LEU A 161 -3.90 17.02 2.68
C LEU A 161 -2.84 16.81 1.58
N GLY A 162 -2.29 15.60 1.49
CA GLY A 162 -1.36 15.21 0.42
C GLY A 162 -2.02 14.26 -0.57
N VAL A 163 -1.91 14.56 -1.88
CA VAL A 163 -2.28 13.64 -2.95
C VAL A 163 -1.06 12.81 -3.33
N ALA A 164 -1.21 11.50 -3.32
CA ALA A 164 -0.18 10.54 -3.69
C ALA A 164 -0.67 9.63 -4.80
N ASP A 165 0.22 9.38 -5.73
CA ASP A 165 0.06 8.38 -6.78
C ASP A 165 1.40 7.72 -7.09
N ASN A 166 1.37 6.57 -7.76
CA ASN A 166 2.57 5.89 -8.23
C ASN A 166 3.08 6.44 -9.57
N ILE A 167 2.25 7.21 -10.31
CA ILE A 167 2.62 7.92 -11.55
C ILE A 167 1.89 9.28 -11.60
N GLU A 168 2.65 10.39 -11.63
CA GLU A 168 2.13 11.72 -11.97
C GLU A 168 0.90 12.15 -11.14
N ALA A 169 1.08 12.23 -9.81
CA ALA A 169 0.03 12.63 -8.87
C ALA A 169 -0.71 13.94 -9.26
N GLU A 170 -0.08 14.81 -10.06
CA GLU A 170 -0.66 16.04 -10.59
C GLU A 170 -1.84 15.81 -11.54
N THR A 171 -1.93 14.63 -12.17
CA THR A 171 -3.03 14.30 -13.10
C THR A 171 -4.25 13.71 -12.41
N ALA A 172 -4.13 13.34 -11.14
CA ALA A 172 -5.23 12.79 -10.34
C ALA A 172 -6.36 13.81 -10.21
N LYS A 173 -7.59 13.41 -10.53
CA LYS A 173 -8.81 14.19 -10.24
C LYS A 173 -9.10 14.08 -8.76
N VAL A 174 -9.38 15.22 -8.13
CA VAL A 174 -9.62 15.34 -6.70
C VAL A 174 -10.96 16.03 -6.48
N LEU A 175 -11.87 15.36 -5.80
CA LEU A 175 -13.10 15.93 -5.27
C LEU A 175 -13.02 15.85 -3.73
N ILE A 176 -13.13 17.02 -3.09
CA ILE A 176 -13.16 17.09 -1.63
C ILE A 176 -14.36 17.95 -1.23
N THR A 177 -15.20 17.39 -0.39
CA THR A 177 -16.35 18.12 0.18
C THR A 177 -16.33 18.05 1.70
N LEU A 178 -16.70 19.16 2.34
CA LEU A 178 -16.89 19.26 3.78
C LEU A 178 -18.37 19.53 4.08
N THR A 179 -18.99 18.65 4.87
CA THR A 179 -20.42 18.77 5.21
C THR A 179 -20.59 18.97 6.71
N HIS A 180 -21.36 19.98 7.07
CA HIS A 180 -21.76 20.25 8.46
C HIS A 180 -23.23 20.65 8.54
N LYS A 181 -24.02 19.96 9.37
CA LYS A 181 -25.46 20.23 9.57
C LYS A 181 -26.25 20.32 8.25
N GLY A 182 -25.89 19.47 7.28
CA GLY A 182 -26.55 19.41 5.98
C GLY A 182 -26.10 20.47 4.95
N ASN A 183 -25.18 21.37 5.31
CA ASN A 183 -24.54 22.28 4.37
C ASN A 183 -23.23 21.66 3.88
N THR A 184 -23.06 21.59 2.57
CA THR A 184 -21.85 21.03 1.93
C THR A 184 -21.08 22.16 1.25
N LEU A 185 -19.78 22.23 1.57
CA LEU A 185 -18.79 23.10 0.92
C LEU A 185 -17.90 22.22 0.04
N ILE A 186 -17.71 22.60 -1.21
CA ILE A 186 -16.75 21.96 -2.11
C ILE A 186 -15.40 22.65 -1.92
N LEU A 187 -14.39 21.92 -1.43
CA LEU A 187 -13.05 22.43 -1.24
C LEU A 187 -12.18 22.23 -2.49
N ALA A 188 -12.38 21.12 -3.20
CA ALA A 188 -11.68 20.80 -4.44
C ALA A 188 -12.63 20.08 -5.42
N ASN A 189 -12.49 20.37 -6.71
CA ASN A 189 -13.14 19.63 -7.81
C ASN A 189 -12.36 19.88 -9.10
N ASP A 190 -11.09 19.44 -9.14
CA ASP A 190 -10.21 19.58 -10.33
C ASP A 190 -9.10 18.55 -10.25
N THR A 191 -8.18 18.54 -11.22
CA THR A 191 -6.94 17.77 -11.11
C THR A 191 -6.00 18.38 -10.06
N ALA A 192 -5.25 17.55 -9.37
CA ALA A 192 -4.36 17.99 -8.30
C ALA A 192 -3.38 19.10 -8.76
N GLY A 193 -2.81 18.98 -9.96
CA GLY A 193 -1.92 19.99 -10.53
C GLY A 193 -2.59 21.34 -10.84
N ASN A 194 -3.91 21.38 -10.99
CA ASN A 194 -4.67 22.61 -11.21
C ASN A 194 -5.11 23.31 -9.91
N LEU A 195 -5.00 22.65 -8.78
CA LEU A 195 -5.36 23.21 -7.46
C LEU A 195 -4.28 24.18 -6.95
N THR A 196 -3.87 25.12 -7.79
CA THR A 196 -2.75 26.04 -7.54
C THR A 196 -2.96 26.92 -6.30
N ASP A 197 -4.21 27.32 -6.02
CA ASP A 197 -4.52 28.12 -4.83
C ASP A 197 -4.34 27.29 -3.54
N ALA A 198 -4.71 26.01 -3.57
CA ALA A 198 -4.51 25.11 -2.44
C ALA A 198 -3.03 24.73 -2.24
N MET A 199 -2.27 24.62 -3.33
CA MET A 199 -0.81 24.44 -3.27
C MET A 199 -0.14 25.69 -2.68
N ALA A 200 -0.51 26.88 -3.15
CA ALA A 200 0.03 28.13 -2.63
C ALA A 200 -0.35 28.34 -1.15
N MET A 201 -1.57 27.99 -0.76
CA MET A 201 -2.01 28.01 0.64
C MET A 201 -1.14 27.09 1.49
N PHE A 202 -0.85 25.88 1.00
CA PHE A 202 0.03 24.96 1.73
C PHE A 202 1.45 25.52 1.89
N GLU A 203 2.06 26.06 0.81
CA GLU A 203 3.38 26.68 0.86
C GLU A 203 3.43 27.87 1.82
N GLU A 204 2.38 28.70 1.86
CA GLU A 204 2.29 29.83 2.79
C GLU A 204 2.27 29.35 4.25
N GLN A 205 1.60 28.23 4.52
CA GLN A 205 1.41 27.65 5.85
C GLN A 205 2.48 26.63 6.25
N ASP A 206 3.36 26.18 5.33
CA ASP A 206 4.36 25.13 5.58
C ASP A 206 5.36 25.50 6.69
N SER A 207 5.61 26.81 6.89
CA SER A 207 6.43 27.31 8.00
C SER A 207 5.70 27.31 9.35
N GLY A 208 4.39 27.07 9.37
CA GLY A 208 3.56 27.03 10.56
C GLY A 208 3.68 25.68 11.31
N ASP A 209 3.14 25.70 12.52
CA ASP A 209 3.09 24.50 13.35
C ASP A 209 1.87 23.64 13.00
N TRP A 210 2.12 22.46 12.45
CA TRP A 210 1.09 21.48 12.16
C TRP A 210 0.89 20.54 13.36
N LEU A 211 -0.34 20.30 13.78
CA LEU A 211 -0.68 19.60 15.02
C LEU A 211 -0.11 18.18 15.07
N ARG A 212 -0.24 17.40 13.99
CA ARG A 212 0.36 16.06 13.91
C ARG A 212 1.89 16.12 13.74
N GLY A 213 2.41 17.18 13.13
CA GLY A 213 3.85 17.43 13.04
C GLY A 213 4.49 17.68 14.41
N ASN A 214 3.72 18.22 15.35
CA ASN A 214 4.14 18.52 16.72
C ASN A 214 3.96 17.35 17.69
N GLU A 215 3.47 16.20 17.25
CA GLU A 215 3.36 15.01 18.11
C GLU A 215 4.68 14.69 18.79
N THR A 216 4.66 14.69 20.10
CA THR A 216 5.81 14.52 20.99
C THR A 216 6.44 13.15 20.81
N SER A 217 7.65 13.08 20.34
CA SER A 217 8.59 12.06 20.78
C SER A 217 8.85 12.28 22.28
N LEU A 218 8.86 11.20 23.07
CA LEU A 218 8.88 11.15 24.55
C LEU A 218 9.82 12.12 25.29
N THR A 219 10.60 12.96 24.64
CA THR A 219 11.60 13.83 25.23
C THR A 219 11.74 15.22 24.63
N ARG A 220 11.10 15.56 23.50
CA ARG A 220 11.28 16.87 22.87
C ARG A 220 10.15 17.16 21.86
N LYS A 221 9.48 18.32 21.99
CA LYS A 221 8.67 18.87 20.90
C LYS A 221 9.62 19.22 19.76
N VAL A 222 9.52 18.51 18.66
CA VAL A 222 10.22 18.83 17.41
C VAL A 222 9.16 19.01 16.38
N ASN A 223 9.05 20.20 15.80
CA ASN A 223 8.22 20.39 14.62
C ASN A 223 8.84 19.59 13.47
N LEU A 224 8.11 18.57 13.02
CA LEU A 224 8.51 17.71 11.90
C LEU A 224 7.88 18.16 10.59
N GLY A 225 7.15 19.29 10.59
CA GLY A 225 6.31 19.72 9.47
C GLY A 225 5.01 18.91 9.37
N PRO A 226 4.16 19.22 8.39
CA PRO A 226 2.87 18.55 8.21
C PRO A 226 3.09 17.06 7.88
N LYS A 227 2.23 16.20 8.44
CA LYS A 227 2.25 14.76 8.16
C LYS A 227 1.32 14.35 7.03
N VAL A 228 1.08 15.25 6.08
CA VAL A 228 0.20 15.00 4.95
C VAL A 228 0.90 14.39 3.74
N THR A 229 2.21 14.60 3.59
CA THR A 229 3.01 14.02 2.51
C THR A 229 4.07 13.07 3.07
N ASN A 230 4.27 11.94 2.40
CA ASN A 230 5.29 10.95 2.75
C ASN A 230 6.50 10.99 1.80
N ARG A 231 6.31 11.53 0.58
CA ARG A 231 7.31 11.55 -0.49
C ARG A 231 7.40 12.93 -1.10
N ALA A 232 8.51 13.20 -1.78
CA ALA A 232 8.72 14.46 -2.46
C ALA A 232 7.83 14.64 -3.72
N GLU A 233 7.35 13.52 -4.26
CA GLU A 233 6.46 13.49 -5.43
C GLU A 233 4.98 13.72 -5.07
N ASP A 234 4.62 13.60 -3.79
CA ASP A 234 3.26 13.84 -3.33
C ASP A 234 2.92 15.33 -3.45
N ILE A 235 1.69 15.66 -3.84
CA ILE A 235 1.23 17.04 -3.98
C ILE A 235 0.57 17.47 -2.67
N PRO A 236 1.18 18.41 -1.93
CA PRO A 236 0.59 18.96 -0.73
C PRO A 236 -0.43 20.04 -1.09
N LEU A 237 -1.58 20.02 -0.44
CA LEU A 237 -2.67 20.94 -0.62
C LEU A 237 -3.17 21.43 0.76
N ALA A 238 -3.62 22.67 0.87
CA ALA A 238 -4.26 23.17 2.06
C ALA A 238 -5.46 24.07 1.74
N TRP A 239 -6.40 24.11 2.68
CA TRP A 239 -7.60 24.96 2.60
C TRP A 239 -7.87 25.64 3.93
N ASP A 240 -8.17 26.93 3.86
CA ASP A 240 -8.72 27.68 4.98
C ASP A 240 -10.23 27.37 5.11
N LEU A 241 -10.59 26.69 6.18
CA LEU A 241 -11.98 26.34 6.49
C LEU A 241 -12.70 27.44 7.28
N GLY A 242 -11.98 28.51 7.64
CA GLY A 242 -12.51 29.61 8.43
C GLY A 242 -12.69 29.29 9.92
N MET A 243 -13.60 30.00 10.56
CA MET A 243 -13.93 29.81 11.98
C MET A 243 -14.89 28.64 12.14
N LEU A 244 -14.49 27.62 12.86
CA LEU A 244 -15.29 26.42 13.13
C LEU A 244 -15.57 26.29 14.63
N GLY A 245 -16.83 26.06 15.00
CA GLY A 245 -17.28 25.81 16.37
C GLY A 245 -17.43 24.32 16.69
N PRO A 246 -17.84 23.98 17.91
CA PRO A 246 -18.07 22.61 18.32
C PRO A 246 -19.09 21.88 17.43
N GLY A 247 -18.73 20.67 17.01
CA GLY A 247 -19.55 19.85 16.12
C GLY A 247 -18.75 18.81 15.37
N THR A 248 -19.43 18.07 14.49
CA THR A 248 -18.84 17.11 13.56
C THR A 248 -18.93 17.65 12.15
N TYR A 249 -17.82 17.64 11.46
CA TYR A 249 -17.66 18.05 10.06
C TYR A 249 -17.25 16.81 9.26
N GLU A 250 -18.13 16.36 8.37
CA GLU A 250 -17.91 15.19 7.53
C GLU A 250 -17.10 15.59 6.30
N LEU A 251 -15.96 14.97 6.11
CA LEU A 251 -15.04 15.21 4.99
C LEU A 251 -15.11 14.00 4.05
N HIS A 252 -15.69 14.19 2.87
CA HIS A 252 -15.67 13.19 1.80
C HIS A 252 -14.57 13.50 0.81
N ILE A 253 -13.72 12.53 0.52
CA ILE A 253 -12.61 12.65 -0.43
C ILE A 253 -12.77 11.56 -1.47
N GLU A 254 -12.76 11.96 -2.73
CA GLU A 254 -12.74 11.06 -3.88
C GLU A 254 -11.58 11.46 -4.78
N MET A 255 -10.81 10.47 -5.20
CA MET A 255 -9.70 10.64 -6.13
C MET A 255 -9.83 9.61 -7.24
N SER A 256 -9.57 10.04 -8.48
CA SER A 256 -9.65 9.16 -9.62
C SER A 256 -8.64 9.57 -10.69
N GLU A 257 -8.24 8.59 -11.48
CA GLU A 257 -7.47 8.80 -12.69
C GLU A 257 -8.04 7.97 -13.84
N SER A 258 -7.82 8.44 -15.06
CA SER A 258 -8.18 7.71 -16.28
C SER A 258 -6.98 7.71 -17.22
N ARG A 259 -6.46 6.54 -17.53
CA ARG A 259 -5.30 6.36 -18.41
C ARG A 259 -5.58 5.32 -19.47
N GLU A 260 -5.38 5.71 -20.72
CA GLU A 260 -5.44 4.76 -21.85
C GLU A 260 -4.23 3.81 -21.81
N ASN A 261 -4.49 2.52 -21.96
CA ASN A 261 -3.49 1.44 -22.16
C ASN A 261 -2.56 1.10 -20.96
N MET A 262 -2.72 1.71 -19.79
CA MET A 262 -1.86 1.44 -18.64
C MET A 262 -2.45 0.47 -17.63
N GLY A 263 -3.74 0.49 -17.42
CA GLY A 263 -4.44 -0.34 -16.45
C GLY A 263 -5.25 -1.49 -17.06
N PRO A 264 -5.72 -2.45 -16.25
CA PRO A 264 -6.77 -3.40 -16.66
C PRO A 264 -8.16 -2.78 -16.64
N TRP A 265 -8.31 -1.63 -15.98
CA TRP A 265 -9.55 -0.86 -15.84
C TRP A 265 -9.39 0.52 -16.49
N GLU A 266 -10.51 1.08 -16.99
CA GLU A 266 -10.49 2.39 -17.65
C GLU A 266 -10.30 3.54 -16.67
N VAL A 267 -10.78 3.36 -15.43
CA VAL A 267 -10.67 4.35 -14.35
C VAL A 267 -10.23 3.65 -13.07
N ASN A 268 -9.25 4.21 -12.40
CA ASN A 268 -8.87 3.85 -11.04
C ASN A 268 -9.48 4.87 -10.08
N GLU A 269 -10.22 4.40 -9.09
CA GLU A 269 -10.95 5.24 -8.15
C GLU A 269 -10.62 4.86 -6.71
N TRP A 270 -10.52 5.86 -5.86
CA TRP A 270 -10.40 5.73 -4.42
C TRP A 270 -11.29 6.77 -3.75
N SER A 271 -12.03 6.37 -2.73
CA SER A 271 -12.83 7.29 -1.92
C SER A 271 -12.74 6.96 -0.44
N ARG A 272 -12.88 7.98 0.38
CA ARG A 272 -12.93 7.83 1.83
C ARG A 272 -13.69 8.96 2.51
N ASP A 273 -14.40 8.57 3.57
CA ASP A 273 -15.05 9.50 4.48
C ASP A 273 -14.21 9.61 5.74
N TRP A 274 -13.98 10.84 6.16
CA TRP A 274 -13.32 11.21 7.41
C TRP A 274 -14.14 12.24 8.17
N GLU A 275 -13.78 12.48 9.41
CA GLU A 275 -14.47 13.45 10.27
C GLU A 275 -13.48 14.38 10.94
N ILE A 276 -13.82 15.68 11.01
CA ILE A 276 -13.20 16.63 11.92
C ILE A 276 -14.20 16.89 13.03
N LYS A 277 -13.86 16.48 14.25
CA LYS A 277 -14.72 16.60 15.42
C LYS A 277 -14.16 17.63 16.37
N ILE A 278 -14.90 18.68 16.61
CA ILE A 278 -14.52 19.76 17.50
C ILE A 278 -15.35 19.67 18.76
N SER A 279 -14.67 19.64 19.92
CA SER A 279 -15.28 19.65 21.24
C SER A 279 -14.76 20.82 22.07
N GLN A 280 -15.61 21.44 22.86
CA GLN A 280 -15.23 22.52 23.77
C GLN A 280 -14.99 21.97 25.16
N THR A 281 -13.85 22.38 25.75
CA THR A 281 -13.59 22.12 27.16
C THR A 281 -14.44 23.05 28.01
N GLY A 282 -15.20 22.48 28.95
CA GLY A 282 -16.07 23.23 29.85
C GLY A 282 -15.30 23.91 30.98
#